data_451d15c29698a9a56001f66ba8deb323
#
_entry.id   451d15c29698a9a56001f66ba8deb323
#
_cell.length_a   1.000
_cell.length_b   1.000
_cell.length_c   1.000
_cell.angle_alpha   90.00
_cell.angle_beta   90.00
_cell.angle_gamma   90.00
#
_symmetry.space_group_name_H-M   'P 1'
#
loop_
_entity.id
_entity.type
_entity.pdbx_description
1 polymer ?
#
loop_
_entity_poly.entity_id
_entity_poly.type
_entity_poly.pdbx_seq_one_letter_code
_entity_poly.pdbx_strand_id
1 'polypeptide(L)'
;KGEPTDLFTSYIGGLQRYMPEALLLFAPYSNSYRRFLSYWSSPVNLGWAVDNRTVGLRVPDSEPEARRVENRLAGSDVNPYLALAGTLACGYLGMMEGLQPDDPIEGSAYDLPFSLHRYLYEAIDGFENSEAMKSTLSKSFVKLYSDVKKLECQEFQEIVTPWEREVLMFNV
;
A
#
# COMPACT_ATOMS: atom_id res chain seq x y z
N LYS A 1 1.57 -29.84 5.06
CA LYS A 1 1.45 -28.60 4.25
C LYS A 1 2.71 -28.50 3.40
N GLY A 2 2.58 -28.27 2.07
CA GLY A 2 3.74 -28.13 1.19
C GLY A 2 4.53 -26.85 1.53
N GLU A 3 5.85 -26.92 1.41
CA GLU A 3 6.72 -25.76 1.61
C GLU A 3 6.37 -24.65 0.59
N PRO A 4 6.54 -23.36 0.93
CA PRO A 4 6.44 -22.27 -0.02
C PRO A 4 7.48 -22.44 -1.14
N THR A 5 7.14 -22.11 -2.37
CA THR A 5 8.10 -22.07 -3.47
C THR A 5 8.91 -20.78 -3.41
N ASP A 6 10.12 -20.79 -4.01
CA ASP A 6 10.94 -19.57 -4.14
C ASP A 6 10.18 -18.43 -4.82
N LEU A 7 9.34 -18.75 -5.82
CA LEU A 7 8.50 -17.77 -6.50
C LEU A 7 7.49 -17.13 -5.55
N PHE A 8 6.85 -17.90 -4.66
CA PHE A 8 5.91 -17.37 -3.68
C PHE A 8 6.62 -16.45 -2.68
N THR A 9 7.79 -16.87 -2.22
CA THR A 9 8.62 -16.09 -1.31
C THR A 9 9.08 -14.78 -1.95
N SER A 10 9.60 -14.86 -3.19
CA SER A 10 10.02 -13.68 -3.94
C SER A 10 8.85 -12.74 -4.30
N TYR A 11 7.65 -13.28 -4.49
CA TYR A 11 6.44 -12.47 -4.67
C TYR A 11 6.17 -11.61 -3.44
N ILE A 12 6.25 -12.18 -2.22
CA ILE A 12 6.08 -11.42 -0.97
C ILE A 12 7.20 -10.39 -0.82
N GLY A 13 8.46 -10.76 -1.10
CA GLY A 13 9.59 -9.82 -1.09
C GLY A 13 9.37 -8.62 -2.02
N GLY A 14 8.83 -8.88 -3.21
CA GLY A 14 8.47 -7.83 -4.16
C GLY A 14 7.35 -6.92 -3.66
N LEU A 15 6.33 -7.49 -3.00
CA LEU A 15 5.28 -6.69 -2.37
C LEU A 15 5.86 -5.79 -1.28
N GLN A 16 6.70 -6.30 -0.39
CA GLN A 16 7.34 -5.49 0.66
C GLN A 16 8.20 -4.37 0.08
N ARG A 17 8.96 -4.67 -0.97
CA ARG A 17 9.89 -3.71 -1.57
C ARG A 17 9.19 -2.61 -2.35
N TYR A 18 8.16 -2.94 -3.14
CA TYR A 18 7.61 -2.02 -4.15
C TYR A 18 6.24 -1.43 -3.81
N MET A 19 5.49 -2.01 -2.87
CA MET A 19 4.18 -1.44 -2.51
C MET A 19 4.26 -0.03 -1.88
N PRO A 20 5.31 0.40 -1.18
CA PRO A 20 5.42 1.81 -0.76
C PRO A 20 5.39 2.76 -1.95
N GLU A 21 6.08 2.41 -3.05
CA GLU A 21 6.10 3.20 -4.28
C GLU A 21 4.76 3.13 -5.05
N ALA A 22 4.00 2.06 -4.88
CA ALA A 22 2.69 1.84 -5.49
C ALA A 22 1.51 2.21 -4.58
N LEU A 23 1.75 2.78 -3.38
CA LEU A 23 0.71 3.01 -2.37
C LEU A 23 -0.46 3.87 -2.88
N LEU A 24 -0.20 4.78 -3.81
CA LEU A 24 -1.22 5.60 -4.47
C LEU A 24 -2.33 4.76 -5.15
N LEU A 25 -2.02 3.55 -5.61
CA LEU A 25 -3.00 2.63 -6.21
C LEU A 25 -3.87 1.92 -5.17
N PHE A 26 -3.43 1.86 -3.91
CA PHE A 26 -4.10 1.19 -2.79
C PHE A 26 -4.79 2.16 -1.83
N ALA A 27 -4.38 3.42 -1.85
CA ALA A 27 -4.90 4.50 -1.01
C ALA A 27 -4.99 5.80 -1.85
N PRO A 28 -5.99 5.91 -2.76
CA PRO A 28 -5.98 6.94 -3.80
C PRO A 28 -6.53 8.31 -3.39
N TYR A 29 -7.04 8.47 -2.15
CA TYR A 29 -7.67 9.70 -1.67
C TYR A 29 -7.12 10.14 -0.32
N SER A 30 -7.22 11.42 0.02
CA SER A 30 -6.82 11.94 1.33
C SER A 30 -7.49 11.19 2.48
N ASN A 31 -8.74 10.76 2.30
CA ASN A 31 -9.47 9.99 3.30
C ASN A 31 -8.89 8.56 3.49
N SER A 32 -8.28 7.97 2.46
CA SER A 32 -7.70 6.63 2.53
C SER A 32 -6.62 6.52 3.61
N TYR A 33 -5.86 7.60 3.84
CA TYR A 33 -4.74 7.64 4.81
C TYR A 33 -5.22 7.70 6.26
N ARG A 34 -6.46 8.17 6.49
CA ARG A 34 -7.04 8.22 7.84
C ARG A 34 -7.30 6.83 8.44
N ARG A 35 -7.39 5.79 7.61
CA ARG A 35 -7.57 4.42 8.09
C ARG A 35 -6.27 3.74 8.54
N PHE A 36 -5.10 4.22 8.14
CA PHE A 36 -3.81 3.68 8.56
C PHE A 36 -3.48 4.09 10.00
N LEU A 37 -4.23 3.55 10.93
CA LEU A 37 -4.12 3.79 12.36
C LEU A 37 -3.95 2.46 13.09
N SER A 38 -3.04 2.42 14.06
CA SER A 38 -2.86 1.25 14.93
C SER A 38 -4.17 0.88 15.62
N TYR A 39 -4.43 -0.44 15.70
CA TYR A 39 -5.60 -1.02 16.37
C TYR A 39 -6.96 -0.78 15.68
N TRP A 40 -6.99 -0.27 14.44
CA TRP A 40 -8.20 -0.04 13.65
C TRP A 40 -8.37 -1.03 12.49
N SER A 41 -7.81 -2.24 12.62
CA SER A 41 -7.88 -3.31 11.62
C SER A 41 -7.19 -3.00 10.27
N SER A 42 -6.59 -1.83 10.12
CA SER A 42 -5.78 -1.46 8.96
C SER A 42 -4.29 -1.58 9.29
N PRO A 43 -3.47 -2.01 8.32
CA PRO A 43 -2.03 -2.12 8.55
C PRO A 43 -1.37 -0.75 8.70
N VAL A 44 -0.29 -0.70 9.44
CA VAL A 44 0.56 0.48 9.61
C VAL A 44 1.97 0.28 9.04
N ASN A 45 2.25 -0.91 8.56
CA ASN A 45 3.50 -1.31 7.94
C ASN A 45 3.28 -2.42 6.91
N LEU A 46 4.35 -2.82 6.21
CA LEU A 46 4.35 -3.86 5.19
C LEU A 46 4.92 -5.20 5.67
N GLY A 47 4.88 -5.44 6.97
CA GLY A 47 5.20 -6.75 7.49
C GLY A 47 4.27 -7.83 6.93
N TRP A 48 4.76 -9.06 6.87
CA TRP A 48 3.96 -10.21 6.48
C TRP A 48 3.93 -11.29 7.58
N ALA A 49 2.90 -12.09 7.59
CA ALA A 49 2.81 -13.26 8.47
C ALA A 49 1.70 -14.21 8.02
N VAL A 50 1.78 -15.46 8.51
CA VAL A 50 0.71 -16.44 8.35
C VAL A 50 -0.41 -16.12 9.34
N ASP A 51 -1.61 -16.01 8.82
CA ASP A 51 -2.89 -15.81 9.55
C ASP A 51 -2.93 -14.67 10.58
N ASN A 52 -2.09 -13.67 10.42
CA ASN A 52 -2.01 -12.49 11.26
C ASN A 52 -2.75 -11.31 10.63
N ARG A 53 -3.75 -10.75 11.29
CA ARG A 53 -4.57 -9.64 10.78
C ARG A 53 -4.01 -8.24 11.08
N THR A 54 -2.88 -8.14 11.76
CA THR A 54 -2.22 -6.86 12.06
C THR A 54 -1.21 -6.44 11.00
N VAL A 55 -0.74 -7.39 10.16
CA VAL A 55 0.25 -7.15 9.11
C VAL A 55 -0.34 -6.55 7.83
N GLY A 56 0.49 -5.94 7.00
CA GLY A 56 0.12 -5.44 5.68
C GLY A 56 -0.11 -6.54 4.65
N LEU A 57 0.65 -7.63 4.73
CA LEU A 57 0.60 -8.77 3.83
C LEU A 57 0.28 -10.03 4.63
N ARG A 58 -0.98 -10.48 4.58
CA ARG A 58 -1.39 -11.68 5.28
C ARG A 58 -1.38 -12.88 4.34
N VAL A 59 -0.77 -13.96 4.76
CA VAL A 59 -0.87 -15.27 4.13
C VAL A 59 -1.88 -16.10 4.92
N PRO A 60 -3.12 -16.27 4.47
CA PRO A 60 -4.10 -17.10 5.19
C PRO A 60 -3.58 -18.53 5.36
N ASP A 61 -3.81 -19.13 6.53
CA ASP A 61 -3.55 -20.54 6.74
C ASP A 61 -4.52 -21.36 5.86
N SER A 62 -3.98 -22.11 4.91
CA SER A 62 -4.75 -22.82 3.90
C SER A 62 -3.98 -24.01 3.35
N GLU A 63 -4.69 -24.94 2.68
CA GLU A 63 -4.05 -25.97 1.88
C GLU A 63 -3.24 -25.36 0.73
N PRO A 64 -2.23 -26.07 0.19
CA PRO A 64 -1.34 -25.54 -0.86
C PRO A 64 -2.07 -24.98 -2.07
N GLU A 65 -3.18 -25.61 -2.50
CA GLU A 65 -3.97 -25.22 -3.67
C GLU A 65 -4.72 -23.90 -3.47
N ALA A 66 -4.96 -23.50 -2.21
CA ALA A 66 -5.66 -22.27 -1.85
C ALA A 66 -4.69 -21.20 -1.31
N ARG A 67 -3.37 -21.45 -1.41
CA ARG A 67 -2.34 -20.50 -0.93
C ARG A 67 -2.42 -19.18 -1.68
N ARG A 68 -2.44 -18.10 -0.92
CA ARG A 68 -2.57 -16.75 -1.46
C ARG A 68 -1.95 -15.72 -0.50
N VAL A 69 -1.70 -14.54 -1.03
CA VAL A 69 -1.35 -13.35 -0.23
C VAL A 69 -2.52 -12.38 -0.25
N GLU A 70 -2.93 -11.92 0.91
CA GLU A 70 -3.94 -10.87 1.09
C GLU A 70 -3.22 -9.52 1.21
N ASN A 71 -3.41 -8.66 0.21
CA ASN A 71 -2.98 -7.26 0.28
C ASN A 71 -3.98 -6.48 1.12
N ARG A 72 -3.59 -6.07 2.32
CA ARG A 72 -4.44 -5.37 3.28
C ARG A 72 -4.30 -3.84 3.22
N LEU A 73 -3.42 -3.32 2.34
CA LEU A 73 -3.30 -1.89 2.11
C LEU A 73 -4.44 -1.33 1.26
N ALA A 74 -4.98 -2.14 0.35
CA ALA A 74 -6.09 -1.73 -0.50
C ALA A 74 -7.34 -1.44 0.33
N GLY A 75 -7.88 -0.22 0.21
CA GLY A 75 -9.13 0.20 0.84
C GLY A 75 -10.35 -0.17 0.00
N SER A 76 -11.55 0.08 0.54
CA SER A 76 -12.81 -0.07 -0.20
C SER A 76 -13.04 1.02 -1.26
N ASP A 77 -12.23 2.06 -1.23
CA ASP A 77 -12.26 3.24 -2.09
C ASP A 77 -11.32 3.14 -3.31
N VAL A 78 -10.65 1.99 -3.49
CA VAL A 78 -9.74 1.78 -4.63
C VAL A 78 -10.50 1.44 -5.93
N ASN A 79 -9.87 1.75 -7.05
CA ASN A 79 -10.23 1.11 -8.30
C ASN A 79 -9.67 -0.32 -8.28
N PRO A 80 -10.53 -1.38 -8.30
CA PRO A 80 -10.08 -2.76 -8.15
C PRO A 80 -9.12 -3.22 -9.26
N TYR A 81 -9.26 -2.70 -10.48
CA TYR A 81 -8.35 -3.03 -11.57
C TYR A 81 -6.95 -2.45 -11.33
N LEU A 82 -6.86 -1.21 -10.84
CA LEU A 82 -5.58 -0.58 -10.54
C LEU A 82 -4.92 -1.20 -9.31
N ALA A 83 -5.69 -1.51 -8.27
CA ALA A 83 -5.17 -2.20 -7.09
C ALA A 83 -4.63 -3.59 -7.43
N LEU A 84 -5.34 -4.34 -8.28
CA LEU A 84 -4.87 -5.64 -8.75
C LEU A 84 -3.61 -5.51 -9.62
N ALA A 85 -3.60 -4.56 -10.57
CA ALA A 85 -2.44 -4.31 -11.43
C ALA A 85 -1.20 -3.92 -10.62
N GLY A 86 -1.35 -3.01 -9.63
CA GLY A 86 -0.27 -2.62 -8.73
C GLY A 86 0.26 -3.77 -7.88
N THR A 87 -0.64 -4.60 -7.32
CA THR A 87 -0.25 -5.78 -6.54
C THR A 87 0.54 -6.78 -7.40
N LEU A 88 0.05 -7.07 -8.62
CA LEU A 88 0.72 -7.97 -9.56
C LEU A 88 2.07 -7.41 -10.03
N ALA A 89 2.15 -6.10 -10.32
CA ALA A 89 3.37 -5.45 -10.72
C ALA A 89 4.46 -5.56 -9.65
N CYS A 90 4.13 -5.25 -8.38
CA CYS A 90 5.06 -5.35 -7.26
C CYS A 90 5.55 -6.80 -7.06
N GLY A 91 4.63 -7.76 -7.06
CA GLY A 91 5.00 -9.17 -6.90
C GLY A 91 5.81 -9.70 -8.08
N TYR A 92 5.48 -9.30 -9.31
CA TYR A 92 6.22 -9.68 -10.52
C TYR A 92 7.68 -9.21 -10.47
N LEU A 93 7.90 -7.94 -10.09
CA LEU A 93 9.25 -7.41 -9.92
C LEU A 93 10.05 -8.23 -8.90
N GLY A 94 9.45 -8.56 -7.77
CA GLY A 94 10.09 -9.41 -6.76
C GLY A 94 10.47 -10.78 -7.28
N MET A 95 9.60 -11.42 -8.07
CA MET A 95 9.91 -12.72 -8.69
C MET A 95 11.02 -12.61 -9.72
N MET A 96 11.05 -11.54 -10.52
CA MET A 96 12.09 -11.32 -11.53
C MET A 96 13.47 -11.05 -10.90
N GLU A 97 13.50 -10.42 -9.74
CA GLU A 97 14.72 -10.05 -9.02
C GLU A 97 15.13 -11.10 -7.97
N GLY A 98 14.31 -12.11 -7.72
CA GLY A 98 14.57 -13.15 -6.71
C GLY A 98 14.60 -12.59 -5.28
N LEU A 99 13.79 -11.53 -5.01
CA LEU A 99 13.80 -10.88 -3.70
C LEU A 99 13.36 -11.83 -2.59
N GLN A 100 13.96 -11.65 -1.43
CA GLN A 100 13.53 -12.35 -0.22
C GLN A 100 12.80 -11.38 0.68
N PRO A 101 11.65 -11.78 1.27
CA PRO A 101 10.97 -10.95 2.26
C PRO A 101 11.75 -10.92 3.57
N ASP A 102 11.43 -9.93 4.40
CA ASP A 102 11.83 -9.94 5.81
C ASP A 102 11.28 -11.18 6.52
N ASP A 103 11.76 -11.47 7.73
CA ASP A 103 11.20 -12.53 8.55
C ASP A 103 9.72 -12.27 8.85
N PRO A 104 8.88 -13.32 8.93
CA PRO A 104 7.48 -13.16 9.26
C PRO A 104 7.31 -12.57 10.65
N ILE A 105 6.38 -11.63 10.80
CA ILE A 105 6.14 -10.96 12.06
C ILE A 105 5.50 -11.92 13.06
N GLU A 106 6.13 -12.05 14.22
CA GLU A 106 5.57 -12.71 15.39
C GLU A 106 4.86 -11.67 16.26
N GLY A 107 3.65 -12.00 16.72
CA GLY A 107 2.86 -11.10 17.55
C GLY A 107 2.15 -10.00 16.75
N SER A 108 1.98 -8.82 17.37
CA SER A 108 1.23 -7.70 16.78
C SER A 108 2.14 -6.80 15.95
N ALA A 109 1.81 -6.64 14.66
CA ALA A 109 2.51 -5.67 13.81
C ALA A 109 2.24 -4.20 14.20
N TYR A 110 1.23 -3.94 15.02
CA TYR A 110 0.97 -2.58 15.54
C TYR A 110 2.00 -2.12 16.58
N ASP A 111 2.78 -3.04 17.15
CA ASP A 111 3.86 -2.73 18.08
C ASP A 111 5.14 -2.32 17.36
N LEU A 112 5.17 -2.45 16.03
CA LEU A 112 6.28 -2.04 15.17
C LEU A 112 6.08 -0.62 14.65
N PRO A 113 7.17 0.05 14.21
CA PRO A 113 7.09 1.39 13.65
C PRO A 113 6.14 1.49 12.46
N PHE A 114 5.48 2.63 12.34
CA PHE A 114 4.72 3.00 11.16
C PHE A 114 5.68 3.21 9.98
N SER A 115 5.45 2.53 8.86
CA SER A 115 6.35 2.56 7.70
C SER A 115 5.67 2.91 6.37
N LEU A 116 4.38 3.26 6.38
CA LEU A 116 3.65 3.68 5.19
C LEU A 116 3.69 5.21 5.04
N HIS A 117 3.42 5.73 3.84
CA HIS A 117 3.15 7.15 3.68
C HIS A 117 1.93 7.57 4.52
N ARG A 118 2.00 8.73 5.14
CA ARG A 118 0.92 9.24 5.99
C ARG A 118 -0.06 10.14 5.25
N TYR A 119 0.35 10.66 4.10
CA TYR A 119 -0.41 11.65 3.35
C TYR A 119 -0.45 11.30 1.87
N LEU A 120 -1.53 11.71 1.21
CA LEU A 120 -1.75 11.47 -0.22
C LEU A 120 -0.60 12.05 -1.07
N TYR A 121 -0.11 13.26 -0.76
CA TYR A 121 0.95 13.89 -1.54
C TYR A 121 2.29 13.11 -1.49
N GLU A 122 2.60 12.45 -0.36
CA GLU A 122 3.79 11.60 -0.25
C GLU A 122 3.68 10.36 -1.16
N ALA A 123 2.49 9.77 -1.23
CA ALA A 123 2.26 8.61 -2.10
C ALA A 123 2.21 9.01 -3.59
N ILE A 124 1.71 10.21 -3.91
CA ILE A 124 1.79 10.76 -5.28
C ILE A 124 3.24 10.92 -5.69
N ASP A 125 4.06 11.54 -4.83
CA ASP A 125 5.49 11.75 -5.10
C ASP A 125 6.24 10.41 -5.24
N GLY A 126 6.01 9.47 -4.34
CA GLY A 126 6.60 8.14 -4.40
C GLY A 126 6.24 7.39 -5.69
N PHE A 127 4.97 7.45 -6.12
CA PHE A 127 4.52 6.79 -7.34
C PHE A 127 5.06 7.45 -8.60
N GLU A 128 5.01 8.79 -8.68
CA GLU A 128 5.49 9.54 -9.84
C GLU A 128 7.00 9.36 -10.06
N ASN A 129 7.79 9.28 -9.00
CA ASN A 129 9.24 9.13 -9.09
C ASN A 129 9.71 7.67 -9.19
N SER A 130 8.82 6.69 -9.03
CA SER A 130 9.18 5.29 -9.11
C SER A 130 9.55 4.85 -10.51
N GLU A 131 10.81 4.50 -10.73
CA GLU A 131 11.26 3.90 -12.00
C GLU A 131 10.70 2.47 -12.15
N ALA A 132 10.49 1.76 -11.05
CA ALA A 132 9.88 0.43 -11.04
C ALA A 132 8.43 0.48 -11.58
N MET A 133 7.63 1.42 -11.10
CA MET A 133 6.25 1.58 -11.59
C MET A 133 6.21 2.09 -13.03
N LYS A 134 7.09 3.00 -13.42
CA LYS A 134 7.22 3.48 -14.81
C LYS A 134 7.57 2.37 -15.78
N SER A 135 8.47 1.47 -15.40
CA SER A 135 8.89 0.35 -16.26
C SER A 135 7.80 -0.71 -16.40
N THR A 136 7.02 -0.96 -15.33
CA THR A 136 6.05 -2.05 -15.28
C THR A 136 4.65 -1.61 -15.73
N LEU A 137 4.20 -0.42 -15.33
CA LEU A 137 2.86 0.10 -15.62
C LEU A 137 2.84 1.15 -16.76
N SER A 138 3.98 1.50 -17.33
CA SER A 138 4.29 2.54 -18.31
C SER A 138 4.45 3.96 -17.75
N LYS A 139 5.38 4.69 -18.34
CA LYS A 139 5.65 6.11 -18.00
C LYS A 139 4.42 6.99 -18.19
N SER A 140 3.68 6.76 -19.27
CA SER A 140 2.49 7.56 -19.59
C SER A 140 1.38 7.37 -18.57
N PHE A 141 1.14 6.14 -18.12
CA PHE A 141 0.14 5.86 -17.10
C PHE A 141 0.54 6.48 -15.75
N VAL A 142 1.78 6.25 -15.30
CA VAL A 142 2.27 6.80 -14.03
C VAL A 142 2.13 8.32 -14.01
N LYS A 143 2.56 9.00 -15.09
CA LYS A 143 2.42 10.47 -15.18
C LYS A 143 0.97 10.91 -15.16
N LEU A 144 0.11 10.34 -16.02
CA LEU A 144 -1.30 10.73 -16.11
C LEU A 144 -2.03 10.53 -14.78
N TYR A 145 -1.83 9.37 -14.15
CA TYR A 145 -2.49 9.07 -12.88
C TYR A 145 -2.01 10.00 -11.75
N SER A 146 -0.70 10.28 -11.70
CA SER A 146 -0.14 11.24 -10.74
C SER A 146 -0.68 12.66 -10.97
N ASP A 147 -0.77 13.11 -12.22
CA ASP A 147 -1.30 14.45 -12.54
C ASP A 147 -2.77 14.59 -12.10
N VAL A 148 -3.61 13.58 -12.36
CA VAL A 148 -5.01 13.55 -11.91
C VAL A 148 -5.07 13.61 -10.38
N LYS A 149 -4.25 12.82 -9.69
CA LYS A 149 -4.25 12.77 -8.23
C LYS A 149 -3.70 14.05 -7.58
N LYS A 150 -2.75 14.74 -8.23
CA LYS A 150 -2.29 16.07 -7.80
C LYS A 150 -3.44 17.09 -7.85
N LEU A 151 -4.19 17.09 -8.96
CA LEU A 151 -5.33 18.00 -9.11
C LEU A 151 -6.40 17.74 -8.03
N GLU A 152 -6.80 16.49 -7.84
CA GLU A 152 -7.75 16.11 -6.78
C GLU A 152 -7.25 16.51 -5.36
N CYS A 153 -5.94 16.38 -5.12
CA CYS A 153 -5.34 16.77 -3.85
C CYS A 153 -5.37 18.29 -3.65
N GLN A 154 -5.10 19.07 -4.70
CA GLN A 154 -5.18 20.54 -4.68
C GLN A 154 -6.62 21.01 -4.42
N GLU A 155 -7.60 20.49 -5.16
CA GLU A 155 -9.01 20.81 -4.96
C GLU A 155 -9.47 20.50 -3.53
N PHE A 156 -9.02 19.37 -2.97
CA PHE A 156 -9.35 19.02 -1.58
C PHE A 156 -8.74 20.01 -0.57
N GLN A 157 -7.52 20.50 -0.80
CA GLN A 157 -6.84 21.45 0.08
C GLN A 157 -7.46 22.86 0.05
N GLU A 158 -8.17 23.22 -1.01
CA GLU A 158 -8.89 24.51 -1.10
C GLU A 158 -10.18 24.54 -0.29
N ILE A 159 -10.67 23.38 0.18
CA ILE A 159 -11.91 23.28 0.94
C ILE A 159 -11.65 23.59 2.41
N VAL A 160 -12.19 24.69 2.92
CA VAL A 160 -12.19 25.00 4.35
C VAL A 160 -13.15 24.06 5.08
N THR A 161 -12.62 23.20 5.93
CA THR A 161 -13.40 22.19 6.64
C THR A 161 -14.18 22.77 7.82
N PRO A 162 -15.29 22.15 8.28
CA PRO A 162 -15.98 22.54 9.51
C PRO A 162 -15.04 22.60 10.73
N TRP A 163 -14.11 21.64 10.84
CA TRP A 163 -13.14 21.61 11.92
C TRP A 163 -12.24 22.85 11.93
N GLU A 164 -11.73 23.27 10.76
CA GLU A 164 -10.92 24.51 10.66
C GLU A 164 -11.69 25.73 11.09
N ARG A 165 -12.98 25.83 10.73
CA ARG A 165 -13.85 26.93 11.16
C ARG A 165 -14.09 26.92 12.66
N GLU A 166 -14.32 25.75 13.26
CA GLU A 166 -14.63 25.65 14.69
C GLU A 166 -13.40 25.84 15.57
N VAL A 167 -12.24 25.32 15.14
CA VAL A 167 -11.03 25.27 15.98
C VAL A 167 -10.05 26.39 15.67
N LEU A 168 -9.89 26.77 14.39
CA LEU A 168 -8.84 27.71 13.98
C LEU A 168 -9.34 29.14 13.78
N MET A 169 -10.64 29.38 13.57
CA MET A 169 -11.17 30.72 13.27
C MET A 169 -10.80 31.79 14.29
N PHE A 170 -10.61 31.42 15.55
CA PHE A 170 -10.26 32.35 16.63
C PHE A 170 -8.75 32.40 16.93
N ASN A 171 -7.94 31.69 16.16
CA ASN A 171 -6.47 31.65 16.35
C ASN A 171 -5.72 32.49 15.29
N VAL A 172 -6.44 33.34 14.55
CA VAL A 172 -5.90 34.21 13.49
C VAL A 172 -5.86 35.64 13.99
#